data_1b18a10bc3146410078e79a971e44dd9
#
_entry.id   1b18a10bc3146410078e79a971e44dd9
#
_cell.length_a   1.000
_cell.length_b   1.000
_cell.length_c   1.000
_cell.angle_alpha   90.00
_cell.angle_beta   90.00
_cell.angle_gamma   90.00
#
_symmetry.space_group_name_H-M   'P 1'
#
loop_
_entity.id
_entity.type
_entity.pdbx_description
1 polymer ?
#
loop_
_entity_poly.entity_id
_entity_poly.type
_entity_poly.pdbx_seq_one_letter_code
_entity_poly.pdbx_strand_id
1 'polypeptide(L)'
;MGRYFVEFAYDGTDYHGWQIQPNGNSVQEELQKALSMILRVEISVVGAGRTDTGVHARRMTAHFEIDRNIDCEQLAYKLNRLLPRDITVYSVYPVADDMHARFSATLRTYHYYIHTSKNPFLRKYSCEMHYDLDFNLMNEAASYLLTVKDFGSFCKAHSDVKTTLCDVSEAVWVRDGENAWHFRISANRFLRNMVRAVVGTLIEVGRHRLTLEQFREVVASGNRSSAGESMPGNALFLEDVKY
;
A
#
# COMPACT_ATOMS: atom_id res chain seq x y z
N MET A 1 -19.61 20.68 -12.12
CA MET A 1 -18.58 19.66 -12.34
C MET A 1 -18.81 18.59 -11.29
N GLY A 2 -19.05 17.33 -11.67
CA GLY A 2 -19.31 16.25 -10.69
C GLY A 2 -18.03 15.49 -10.39
N ARG A 3 -17.78 15.18 -9.12
CA ARG A 3 -16.68 14.34 -8.70
C ARG A 3 -17.14 12.91 -8.46
N TYR A 4 -16.36 11.96 -8.93
CA TYR A 4 -16.65 10.53 -8.83
C TYR A 4 -15.47 9.79 -8.21
N PHE A 5 -15.76 8.81 -7.35
CA PHE A 5 -14.80 7.82 -6.89
C PHE A 5 -14.87 6.57 -7.75
N VAL A 6 -13.71 5.98 -7.96
CA VAL A 6 -13.53 4.64 -8.56
C VAL A 6 -12.86 3.78 -7.52
N GLU A 7 -13.50 2.69 -7.12
CA GLU A 7 -12.88 1.64 -6.30
C GLU A 7 -12.42 0.49 -7.19
N PHE A 8 -11.19 0.05 -7.01
CA PHE A 8 -10.59 -0.96 -7.88
C PHE A 8 -9.46 -1.73 -7.17
N ALA A 9 -9.11 -2.89 -7.74
CA ALA A 9 -7.96 -3.68 -7.36
C ALA A 9 -6.96 -3.75 -8.51
N TYR A 10 -5.70 -4.05 -8.18
CA TYR A 10 -4.69 -4.37 -9.19
C TYR A 10 -3.60 -5.30 -8.65
N ASP A 11 -3.13 -6.17 -9.53
CA ASP A 11 -1.85 -6.87 -9.40
C ASP A 11 -0.74 -5.94 -9.90
N GLY A 12 0.11 -5.49 -8.99
CA GLY A 12 1.19 -4.53 -9.30
C GLY A 12 2.44 -5.16 -9.91
N THR A 13 2.47 -6.47 -10.17
CA THR A 13 3.65 -7.22 -10.60
C THR A 13 4.34 -6.58 -11.81
N ASP A 14 3.56 -6.21 -12.81
CA ASP A 14 4.08 -5.69 -14.08
C ASP A 14 4.05 -4.16 -14.17
N TYR A 15 3.86 -3.46 -13.03
CA TYR A 15 3.79 -2.01 -12.95
C TYR A 15 4.92 -1.40 -12.13
N HIS A 16 5.35 -0.20 -12.56
CA HIS A 16 6.29 0.63 -11.80
C HIS A 16 5.60 1.38 -10.64
N GLY A 17 4.52 0.80 -10.11
CA GLY A 17 3.68 1.32 -9.04
C GLY A 17 2.46 2.08 -9.55
N TRP A 18 1.82 2.79 -8.62
CA TRP A 18 0.60 3.53 -8.92
C TRP A 18 0.83 4.72 -9.88
N GLN A 19 1.78 5.59 -9.55
CA GLN A 19 1.88 6.93 -10.14
C GLN A 19 2.56 6.93 -11.51
N ILE A 20 2.00 7.70 -12.45
CA ILE A 20 2.62 8.00 -13.75
C ILE A 20 4.03 8.55 -13.54
N GLN A 21 4.97 7.99 -14.27
CA GLN A 21 6.37 8.40 -14.29
C GLN A 21 6.97 8.20 -15.69
N PRO A 22 8.03 8.96 -16.06
CA PRO A 22 8.52 8.98 -17.45
C PRO A 22 9.06 7.62 -17.97
N ASN A 23 9.52 6.76 -17.05
CA ASN A 23 10.34 5.59 -17.41
C ASN A 23 9.63 4.25 -17.16
N GLY A 24 8.30 4.20 -17.15
CA GLY A 24 7.59 2.92 -16.94
C GLY A 24 6.08 3.07 -16.90
N ASN A 25 5.40 1.97 -17.21
CA ASN A 25 3.96 1.85 -17.11
C ASN A 25 3.49 1.98 -15.65
N SER A 26 2.31 2.49 -15.47
CA SER A 26 1.71 2.67 -14.15
C SER A 26 0.22 2.37 -14.16
N VAL A 27 -0.31 1.95 -13.02
CA VAL A 27 -1.75 1.68 -12.89
C VAL A 27 -2.59 2.94 -13.13
N GLN A 28 -2.10 4.10 -12.69
CA GLN A 28 -2.75 5.40 -12.93
C GLN A 28 -2.90 5.70 -14.42
N GLU A 29 -1.87 5.43 -15.21
CA GLU A 29 -1.88 5.67 -16.64
C GLU A 29 -2.92 4.80 -17.37
N GLU A 30 -2.97 3.49 -17.04
CA GLU A 30 -3.96 2.57 -17.62
C GLU A 30 -5.40 3.01 -17.27
N LEU A 31 -5.64 3.39 -16.00
CA LEU A 31 -6.96 3.86 -15.58
C LEU A 31 -7.35 5.18 -16.28
N GLN A 32 -6.42 6.13 -16.40
CA GLN A 32 -6.67 7.41 -17.11
C GLN A 32 -6.96 7.20 -18.59
N LYS A 33 -6.17 6.35 -19.27
CA LYS A 33 -6.40 6.01 -20.67
C LYS A 33 -7.77 5.38 -20.88
N ALA A 34 -8.15 4.43 -20.05
CA ALA A 34 -9.45 3.74 -20.15
C ALA A 34 -10.62 4.71 -19.91
N LEU A 35 -10.56 5.52 -18.85
CA LEU A 35 -11.57 6.53 -18.55
C LEU A 35 -11.71 7.55 -19.71
N SER A 36 -10.59 8.08 -20.18
CA SER A 36 -10.58 9.08 -21.25
C SER A 36 -11.16 8.54 -22.56
N MET A 37 -10.84 7.28 -22.90
CA MET A 37 -11.37 6.61 -24.08
C MET A 37 -12.89 6.39 -24.00
N ILE A 38 -13.39 5.91 -22.86
CA ILE A 38 -14.82 5.64 -22.66
C ILE A 38 -15.63 6.93 -22.60
N LEU A 39 -15.11 7.93 -21.89
CA LEU A 39 -15.80 9.19 -21.66
C LEU A 39 -15.58 10.21 -22.81
N ARG A 40 -14.66 9.94 -23.75
CA ARG A 40 -14.32 10.77 -24.90
C ARG A 40 -13.90 12.21 -24.52
N VAL A 41 -13.22 12.33 -23.40
CA VAL A 41 -12.64 13.57 -22.88
C VAL A 41 -11.41 13.20 -22.06
N GLU A 42 -10.39 14.04 -22.05
CA GLU A 42 -9.22 13.80 -21.21
C GLU A 42 -9.59 13.79 -19.72
N ILE A 43 -9.28 12.70 -19.05
CA ILE A 43 -9.56 12.48 -17.61
C ILE A 43 -8.24 12.32 -16.88
N SER A 44 -8.04 13.12 -15.84
CA SER A 44 -6.99 12.92 -14.85
C SER A 44 -7.55 12.24 -13.61
N VAL A 45 -6.81 11.30 -13.02
CA VAL A 45 -7.20 10.63 -11.78
C VAL A 45 -6.22 10.91 -10.65
N VAL A 46 -6.74 11.00 -9.43
CA VAL A 46 -5.93 11.16 -8.22
C VAL A 46 -6.23 10.01 -7.27
N GLY A 47 -5.23 9.18 -6.97
CA GLY A 47 -5.39 8.03 -6.09
C GLY A 47 -5.28 8.37 -4.60
N ALA A 48 -5.79 7.46 -3.75
CA ALA A 48 -5.75 7.55 -2.29
C ALA A 48 -4.32 7.54 -1.70
N GLY A 49 -3.36 7.02 -2.45
CA GLY A 49 -1.96 6.97 -2.07
C GLY A 49 -1.09 6.52 -3.23
N ARG A 50 0.22 6.53 -3.02
CA ARG A 50 1.20 5.98 -3.95
C ARG A 50 1.61 4.59 -3.48
N THR A 51 1.74 3.65 -4.41
CA THR A 51 2.39 2.36 -4.18
C THR A 51 3.69 2.31 -4.97
N ASP A 52 4.67 1.60 -4.42
CA ASP A 52 5.95 1.36 -5.10
C ASP A 52 5.81 0.28 -6.19
N THR A 53 6.85 0.11 -7.01
CA THR A 53 6.97 -0.95 -8.01
C THR A 53 6.67 -2.32 -7.40
N GLY A 54 5.83 -3.11 -8.07
CA GLY A 54 5.47 -4.46 -7.66
C GLY A 54 4.48 -4.55 -6.49
N VAL A 55 4.07 -3.44 -5.89
CA VAL A 55 3.09 -3.41 -4.79
C VAL A 55 1.68 -3.52 -5.34
N HIS A 56 0.86 -4.36 -4.72
CA HIS A 56 -0.52 -4.63 -5.12
C HIS A 56 -1.53 -3.79 -4.32
N ALA A 57 -2.76 -3.76 -4.81
CA ALA A 57 -3.89 -3.26 -4.04
C ALA A 57 -5.12 -4.16 -4.22
N ARG A 58 -5.72 -4.58 -3.11
CA ARG A 58 -7.02 -5.28 -3.12
C ARG A 58 -8.18 -4.29 -3.15
N ARG A 59 -7.98 -3.12 -2.54
CA ARG A 59 -8.94 -2.02 -2.62
C ARG A 59 -8.20 -0.68 -2.64
N MET A 60 -8.15 -0.09 -3.81
CA MET A 60 -7.65 1.26 -4.06
C MET A 60 -8.80 2.15 -4.48
N THR A 61 -8.76 3.41 -4.06
CA THR A 61 -9.71 4.42 -4.52
C THR A 61 -8.98 5.53 -5.25
N ALA A 62 -9.55 5.98 -6.36
CA ALA A 62 -9.15 7.20 -7.04
C ALA A 62 -10.36 8.07 -7.32
N HIS A 63 -10.16 9.39 -7.46
CA HIS A 63 -11.22 10.27 -7.93
C HIS A 63 -10.86 10.88 -9.28
N PHE A 64 -11.92 11.22 -10.02
CA PHE A 64 -11.86 12.02 -11.23
C PHE A 64 -13.04 13.00 -11.27
N GLU A 65 -12.96 13.96 -12.15
CA GLU A 65 -13.99 14.97 -12.36
C GLU A 65 -14.47 14.96 -13.79
N ILE A 66 -15.77 15.21 -13.97
CA ILE A 66 -16.36 15.37 -15.29
C ILE A 66 -17.58 16.33 -15.21
N ASP A 67 -17.80 17.11 -16.26
CA ASP A 67 -18.87 18.11 -16.32
C ASP A 67 -20.13 17.55 -16.98
N ARG A 68 -20.55 16.37 -16.56
CA ARG A 68 -21.83 15.74 -16.95
C ARG A 68 -22.14 14.57 -16.02
N ASN A 69 -23.41 14.20 -15.95
CA ASN A 69 -23.82 12.97 -15.28
C ASN A 69 -23.40 11.76 -16.10
N ILE A 70 -22.97 10.72 -15.40
CA ILE A 70 -22.54 9.46 -15.99
C ILE A 70 -23.33 8.30 -15.38
N ASP A 71 -23.58 7.27 -16.19
CA ASP A 71 -24.07 5.98 -15.70
C ASP A 71 -22.89 5.22 -15.09
N CYS A 72 -22.82 5.20 -13.75
CA CYS A 72 -21.71 4.63 -12.99
C CYS A 72 -21.58 3.12 -13.17
N GLU A 73 -22.70 2.39 -13.25
CA GLU A 73 -22.70 0.93 -13.45
C GLU A 73 -22.18 0.58 -14.85
N GLN A 74 -22.70 1.28 -15.85
CA GLN A 74 -22.25 1.08 -17.22
C GLN A 74 -20.77 1.48 -17.40
N LEU A 75 -20.30 2.52 -16.70
CA LEU A 75 -18.90 2.93 -16.73
C LEU A 75 -18.01 1.85 -16.11
N ALA A 76 -18.35 1.33 -14.93
CA ALA A 76 -17.62 0.25 -14.27
C ALA A 76 -17.56 -1.02 -15.16
N TYR A 77 -18.68 -1.39 -15.79
CA TYR A 77 -18.71 -2.49 -16.73
C TYR A 77 -17.75 -2.28 -17.92
N LYS A 78 -17.80 -1.08 -18.56
CA LYS A 78 -16.94 -0.77 -19.71
C LYS A 78 -15.45 -0.71 -19.32
N LEU A 79 -15.13 -0.18 -18.14
CA LEU A 79 -13.76 -0.18 -17.62
C LEU A 79 -13.23 -1.61 -17.49
N ASN A 80 -13.99 -2.53 -16.91
CA ASN A 80 -13.59 -3.93 -16.78
C ASN A 80 -13.47 -4.68 -18.12
N ARG A 81 -14.08 -4.16 -19.19
CA ARG A 81 -13.92 -4.73 -20.55
C ARG A 81 -12.71 -4.18 -21.29
N LEU A 82 -12.22 -3.02 -20.90
CA LEU A 82 -11.14 -2.31 -21.57
C LEU A 82 -9.79 -2.42 -20.83
N LEU A 83 -9.82 -2.39 -19.50
CA LEU A 83 -8.61 -2.47 -18.67
C LEU A 83 -7.90 -3.82 -18.84
N PRO A 84 -6.57 -3.86 -18.64
CA PRO A 84 -5.81 -5.09 -18.54
C PRO A 84 -6.38 -6.03 -17.46
N ARG A 85 -6.13 -7.34 -17.58
CA ARG A 85 -6.68 -8.36 -16.67
C ARG A 85 -6.21 -8.26 -15.24
N ASP A 86 -5.14 -7.54 -14.99
CA ASP A 86 -4.53 -7.28 -13.70
C ASP A 86 -5.10 -6.03 -12.98
N ILE A 87 -6.08 -5.35 -13.60
CA ILE A 87 -6.83 -4.24 -13.00
C ILE A 87 -8.34 -4.55 -13.06
N THR A 88 -9.02 -4.49 -11.91
CA THR A 88 -10.46 -4.73 -11.81
C THR A 88 -11.15 -3.59 -11.08
N VAL A 89 -12.16 -2.97 -11.71
CA VAL A 89 -12.99 -1.93 -11.09
C VAL A 89 -14.18 -2.59 -10.39
N TYR A 90 -14.36 -2.29 -9.12
CA TYR A 90 -15.48 -2.78 -8.32
C TYR A 90 -16.71 -1.88 -8.45
N SER A 91 -16.49 -0.57 -8.36
CA SER A 91 -17.58 0.41 -8.41
C SER A 91 -17.09 1.77 -8.87
N VAL A 92 -18.03 2.55 -9.42
CA VAL A 92 -17.91 4.00 -9.65
C VAL A 92 -19.12 4.64 -9.00
N TYR A 93 -18.94 5.73 -8.27
CA TYR A 93 -20.05 6.43 -7.61
C TYR A 93 -19.76 7.91 -7.44
N PRO A 94 -20.81 8.78 -7.45
CA PRO A 94 -20.66 10.20 -7.21
C PRO A 94 -20.33 10.47 -5.74
N VAL A 95 -19.52 11.49 -5.51
CA VAL A 95 -19.20 11.99 -4.16
C VAL A 95 -19.34 13.50 -4.11
N ALA A 96 -19.35 14.09 -2.91
CA ALA A 96 -19.34 15.53 -2.76
C ALA A 96 -18.09 16.16 -3.40
N ASP A 97 -18.20 17.36 -3.92
CA ASP A 97 -17.14 18.03 -4.70
C ASP A 97 -15.86 18.31 -3.88
N ASP A 98 -15.96 18.34 -2.55
CA ASP A 98 -14.83 18.51 -1.63
C ASP A 98 -14.13 17.18 -1.24
N MET A 99 -14.75 16.04 -1.57
CA MET A 99 -14.17 14.73 -1.30
C MET A 99 -12.93 14.47 -2.15
N HIS A 100 -11.82 14.19 -1.51
CA HIS A 100 -10.53 13.96 -2.16
C HIS A 100 -9.98 12.58 -1.82
N ALA A 101 -9.77 11.70 -2.80
CA ALA A 101 -9.34 10.31 -2.58
C ALA A 101 -8.14 10.17 -1.63
N ARG A 102 -7.19 11.12 -1.65
CA ARG A 102 -6.01 11.08 -0.78
C ARG A 102 -6.23 11.77 0.57
N PHE A 103 -6.82 12.96 0.57
CA PHE A 103 -6.85 13.82 1.76
C PHE A 103 -8.06 13.58 2.65
N SER A 104 -9.18 13.11 2.07
CA SER A 104 -10.36 12.72 2.84
C SER A 104 -10.27 11.30 3.42
N ALA A 105 -9.30 10.51 2.99
CA ALA A 105 -9.11 9.16 3.55
C ALA A 105 -8.58 9.21 4.98
N THR A 106 -9.31 8.55 5.88
CA THR A 106 -9.07 8.53 7.33
C THR A 106 -8.17 7.38 7.77
N LEU A 107 -8.23 6.23 7.07
CA LEU A 107 -7.45 5.04 7.40
C LEU A 107 -6.99 4.32 6.12
N ARG A 108 -5.78 3.76 6.15
CA ARG A 108 -5.26 2.81 5.16
C ARG A 108 -4.76 1.59 5.90
N THR A 109 -5.05 0.42 5.35
CA THR A 109 -4.57 -0.87 5.87
C THR A 109 -3.71 -1.55 4.83
N TYR A 110 -2.55 -2.01 5.25
CA TYR A 110 -1.63 -2.81 4.44
C TYR A 110 -1.42 -4.17 5.05
N HIS A 111 -1.29 -5.20 4.20
CA HIS A 111 -0.78 -6.52 4.57
C HIS A 111 0.53 -6.80 3.85
N TYR A 112 1.51 -7.32 4.60
CA TYR A 112 2.75 -7.83 4.05
C TYR A 112 2.83 -9.34 4.30
N TYR A 113 2.82 -10.13 3.23
CA TYR A 113 2.75 -11.59 3.32
C TYR A 113 4.14 -12.23 3.31
N ILE A 114 4.36 -13.20 4.19
CA ILE A 114 5.57 -14.04 4.21
C ILE A 114 5.22 -15.52 4.34
N HIS A 115 6.12 -16.38 3.87
CA HIS A 115 6.04 -17.83 4.08
C HIS A 115 7.42 -18.39 4.39
N THR A 116 7.46 -19.45 5.21
CA THR A 116 8.71 -20.04 5.74
C THR A 116 9.06 -21.39 5.11
N SER A 117 8.24 -21.87 4.16
CA SER A 117 8.50 -23.09 3.39
C SER A 117 8.39 -22.80 1.90
N LYS A 118 9.25 -23.39 1.09
CA LYS A 118 9.23 -23.21 -0.37
C LYS A 118 7.87 -23.56 -0.96
N ASN A 119 7.23 -22.56 -1.60
CA ASN A 119 5.91 -22.74 -2.24
C ASN A 119 5.85 -21.98 -3.58
N PRO A 120 5.79 -22.72 -4.74
CA PRO A 120 5.79 -22.09 -6.06
C PRO A 120 4.54 -21.22 -6.31
N PHE A 121 3.43 -21.47 -5.60
CA PHE A 121 2.18 -20.71 -5.75
C PHE A 121 2.18 -19.39 -4.97
N LEU A 122 3.04 -19.24 -3.97
CA LEU A 122 3.14 -18.00 -3.17
C LEU A 122 4.21 -17.03 -3.67
N ARG A 123 5.13 -17.46 -4.52
CA ARG A 123 6.30 -16.69 -4.96
C ARG A 123 6.06 -15.29 -5.49
N LYS A 124 4.86 -15.05 -6.06
CA LYS A 124 4.50 -13.73 -6.63
C LYS A 124 3.93 -12.76 -5.58
N TYR A 125 3.31 -13.28 -4.53
CA TYR A 125 2.46 -12.51 -3.63
C TYR A 125 2.86 -12.63 -2.16
N SER A 126 3.99 -13.29 -1.89
CA SER A 126 4.50 -13.50 -0.54
C SER A 126 6.03 -13.60 -0.59
N CYS A 127 6.69 -13.10 0.44
CA CYS A 127 8.15 -13.16 0.55
C CYS A 127 8.58 -14.45 1.26
N GLU A 128 9.42 -15.26 0.62
CA GLU A 128 9.97 -16.48 1.23
C GLU A 128 11.02 -16.11 2.27
N MET A 129 10.85 -16.64 3.49
CA MET A 129 11.79 -16.48 4.59
C MET A 129 12.54 -17.80 4.83
N HIS A 130 13.87 -17.75 4.80
CA HIS A 130 14.74 -18.91 4.98
C HIS A 130 15.27 -19.03 6.41
N TYR A 131 14.64 -18.34 7.36
CA TYR A 131 15.05 -18.27 8.75
C TYR A 131 13.89 -18.60 9.67
N ASP A 132 14.21 -19.16 10.82
CA ASP A 132 13.25 -19.24 11.92
C ASP A 132 12.98 -17.82 12.44
N LEU A 133 11.71 -17.50 12.64
CA LEU A 133 11.26 -16.20 13.09
C LEU A 133 10.48 -16.34 14.39
N ASP A 134 10.86 -15.56 15.38
CA ASP A 134 10.12 -15.42 16.63
C ASP A 134 8.99 -14.40 16.46
N PHE A 135 7.81 -14.88 16.07
CA PHE A 135 6.64 -14.03 15.86
C PHE A 135 6.10 -13.42 17.16
N ASN A 136 6.35 -14.02 18.32
CA ASN A 136 5.95 -13.44 19.60
C ASN A 136 6.79 -12.18 19.86
N LEU A 137 8.09 -12.28 19.69
CA LEU A 137 9.01 -11.14 19.84
C LEU A 137 8.74 -10.06 18.79
N MET A 138 8.45 -10.47 17.54
CA MET A 138 8.06 -9.54 16.46
C MET A 138 6.76 -8.79 16.79
N ASN A 139 5.77 -9.46 17.42
CA ASN A 139 4.53 -8.82 17.82
C ASN A 139 4.73 -7.87 19.01
N GLU A 140 5.61 -8.21 19.94
CA GLU A 140 6.00 -7.30 21.04
C GLU A 140 6.65 -6.02 20.48
N ALA A 141 7.59 -6.15 19.55
CA ALA A 141 8.18 -5.00 18.86
C ALA A 141 7.14 -4.21 18.05
N ALA A 142 6.23 -4.89 17.34
CA ALA A 142 5.19 -4.25 16.55
C ALA A 142 4.21 -3.45 17.42
N SER A 143 3.87 -3.93 18.61
CA SER A 143 2.99 -3.22 19.55
C SER A 143 3.55 -1.85 19.98
N TYR A 144 4.87 -1.71 20.05
CA TYR A 144 5.51 -0.43 20.34
C TYR A 144 5.20 0.65 19.29
N LEU A 145 5.01 0.27 18.01
CA LEU A 145 4.68 1.21 16.93
C LEU A 145 3.36 1.97 17.17
N LEU A 146 2.45 1.42 17.98
CA LEU A 146 1.18 2.08 18.34
C LEU A 146 1.40 3.31 19.23
N THR A 147 2.52 3.39 19.92
CA THR A 147 2.90 4.51 20.79
C THR A 147 3.74 5.57 20.09
N VAL A 148 4.22 5.26 18.88
CA VAL A 148 5.12 6.10 18.09
C VAL A 148 4.33 7.09 17.25
N LYS A 149 4.82 8.32 17.12
CA LYS A 149 4.26 9.35 16.23
C LYS A 149 5.17 9.67 15.05
N ASP A 150 6.48 9.67 15.25
CA ASP A 150 7.46 9.99 14.22
C ASP A 150 8.04 8.69 13.60
N PHE A 151 7.81 8.51 12.30
CA PHE A 151 8.26 7.36 11.53
C PHE A 151 9.41 7.71 10.56
N GLY A 152 10.18 8.74 10.85
CA GLY A 152 11.31 9.20 10.03
C GLY A 152 12.31 8.09 9.71
N SER A 153 12.60 7.20 10.68
CA SER A 153 13.48 6.02 10.49
C SER A 153 13.01 5.05 9.39
N PHE A 154 11.75 5.07 9.02
CA PHE A 154 11.17 4.19 8.01
C PHE A 154 10.84 4.93 6.70
N CYS A 155 11.10 6.22 6.61
CA CYS A 155 10.88 7.01 5.42
C CYS A 155 12.01 6.81 4.42
N LYS A 156 11.69 6.67 3.12
CA LYS A 156 12.74 6.66 2.08
C LYS A 156 13.54 7.95 2.15
N ALA A 157 14.88 7.83 2.16
CA ALA A 157 15.78 8.97 2.13
C ALA A 157 15.47 9.89 0.93
N HIS A 158 15.65 11.19 1.12
CA HIS A 158 15.38 12.22 0.10
C HIS A 158 13.92 12.22 -0.41
N SER A 159 12.97 11.80 0.41
CA SER A 159 11.55 11.94 0.10
C SER A 159 11.11 13.38 0.37
N ASP A 160 10.40 13.97 -0.59
CA ASP A 160 9.75 15.28 -0.42
C ASP A 160 8.47 15.10 0.44
N VAL A 161 8.65 15.05 1.75
CA VAL A 161 7.56 14.94 2.73
C VAL A 161 7.59 16.13 3.69
N LYS A 162 6.42 16.74 3.93
CA LYS A 162 6.28 17.88 4.86
C LYS A 162 6.42 17.46 6.33
N THR A 163 6.10 16.20 6.63
CA THR A 163 6.15 15.63 7.99
C THR A 163 6.31 14.13 7.94
N THR A 164 7.00 13.58 8.94
CA THR A 164 7.19 12.14 9.17
C THR A 164 6.19 11.57 10.17
N LEU A 165 5.25 12.40 10.65
CA LEU A 165 4.25 12.00 11.62
C LEU A 165 3.17 11.12 10.97
N CYS A 166 2.87 10.01 11.63
CA CYS A 166 1.79 9.06 11.29
C CYS A 166 1.13 8.56 12.58
N ASP A 167 -0.17 8.29 12.52
CA ASP A 167 -0.91 7.66 13.61
C ASP A 167 -1.19 6.21 13.23
N VAL A 168 -0.40 5.28 13.77
CA VAL A 168 -0.58 3.84 13.59
C VAL A 168 -1.58 3.36 14.63
N SER A 169 -2.68 2.77 14.16
CA SER A 169 -3.76 2.23 15.00
C SER A 169 -3.72 0.70 15.13
N GLU A 170 -2.99 0.02 14.26
CA GLU A 170 -2.83 -1.43 14.29
C GLU A 170 -1.46 -1.80 13.71
N ALA A 171 -0.78 -2.76 14.35
CA ALA A 171 0.48 -3.33 13.87
C ALA A 171 0.63 -4.73 14.48
N VAL A 172 0.37 -5.80 13.70
CA VAL A 172 0.33 -7.17 14.22
C VAL A 172 0.68 -8.19 13.15
N TRP A 173 1.44 -9.22 13.54
CA TRP A 173 1.66 -10.42 12.76
C TRP A 173 0.55 -11.43 13.02
N VAL A 174 -0.11 -11.87 11.97
CA VAL A 174 -1.22 -12.83 12.00
C VAL A 174 -0.79 -14.09 11.24
N ARG A 175 -1.10 -15.24 11.82
CA ARG A 175 -0.84 -16.53 11.18
C ARG A 175 -1.94 -16.88 10.20
N ASP A 176 -1.58 -17.16 8.95
CA ASP A 176 -2.52 -17.53 7.88
C ASP A 176 -2.60 -19.06 7.64
N GLY A 177 -1.63 -19.80 8.19
CA GLY A 177 -1.54 -21.24 8.01
C GLY A 177 -0.33 -21.81 8.74
N GLU A 178 0.06 -23.03 8.38
CA GLU A 178 1.19 -23.71 9.05
C GLU A 178 2.51 -22.96 8.87
N ASN A 179 2.76 -22.50 7.65
CA ASN A 179 4.01 -21.85 7.25
C ASN A 179 3.81 -20.49 6.57
N ALA A 180 2.67 -19.82 6.82
CA ALA A 180 2.33 -18.55 6.22
C ALA A 180 1.83 -17.55 7.27
N TRP A 181 2.26 -16.31 7.11
CA TRP A 181 1.94 -15.19 7.99
C TRP A 181 1.75 -13.91 7.19
N HIS A 182 0.98 -12.99 7.73
CA HIS A 182 1.00 -11.61 7.23
C HIS A 182 1.19 -10.61 8.37
N PHE A 183 1.88 -9.53 8.07
CA PHE A 183 1.93 -8.35 8.92
C PHE A 183 0.82 -7.40 8.50
N ARG A 184 -0.12 -7.12 9.40
CA ARG A 184 -1.20 -6.16 9.20
C ARG A 184 -0.86 -4.87 9.91
N ILE A 185 -0.91 -3.76 9.17
CA ILE A 185 -0.67 -2.43 9.71
C ILE A 185 -1.69 -1.44 9.17
N SER A 186 -2.28 -0.66 10.07
CA SER A 186 -3.27 0.38 9.76
C SER A 186 -2.84 1.72 10.31
N ALA A 187 -2.96 2.79 9.52
CA ALA A 187 -2.63 4.15 9.93
C ALA A 187 -3.45 5.19 9.16
N ASN A 188 -3.51 6.41 9.69
CA ASN A 188 -4.09 7.56 8.99
C ASN A 188 -3.36 7.88 7.69
N ARG A 189 -2.05 7.67 7.63
CA ARG A 189 -1.18 7.82 6.45
C ARG A 189 0.07 6.97 6.58
N PHE A 190 0.74 6.74 5.45
CA PHE A 190 2.05 6.10 5.40
C PHE A 190 3.05 6.97 4.62
N LEU A 191 4.31 6.90 5.04
CA LEU A 191 5.43 7.49 4.32
C LEU A 191 5.87 6.55 3.18
N ARG A 192 6.59 7.11 2.21
CA ARG A 192 7.14 6.30 1.12
C ARG A 192 8.05 5.20 1.67
N ASN A 193 7.80 3.95 1.26
CA ASN A 193 8.55 2.76 1.67
C ASN A 193 8.39 2.35 3.15
N MET A 194 7.57 3.06 3.95
CA MET A 194 7.46 2.87 5.39
C MET A 194 7.15 1.43 5.78
N VAL A 195 6.08 0.84 5.25
CA VAL A 195 5.66 -0.53 5.64
C VAL A 195 6.76 -1.55 5.36
N ARG A 196 7.41 -1.47 4.21
CA ARG A 196 8.50 -2.37 3.81
C ARG A 196 9.72 -2.26 4.72
N ALA A 197 10.06 -1.06 5.17
CA ALA A 197 11.16 -0.81 6.10
C ALA A 197 10.80 -1.28 7.53
N VAL A 198 9.57 -1.05 7.99
CA VAL A 198 9.05 -1.56 9.27
C VAL A 198 9.14 -3.08 9.30
N VAL A 199 8.61 -3.76 8.26
CA VAL A 199 8.63 -5.23 8.18
C VAL A 199 10.07 -5.75 8.21
N GLY A 200 10.98 -5.15 7.41
CA GLY A 200 12.38 -5.58 7.40
C GLY A 200 13.06 -5.43 8.77
N THR A 201 12.74 -4.36 9.51
CA THR A 201 13.29 -4.16 10.85
C THR A 201 12.68 -5.14 11.87
N LEU A 202 11.37 -5.44 11.78
CA LEU A 202 10.73 -6.46 12.61
C LEU A 202 11.29 -7.87 12.34
N ILE A 203 11.66 -8.18 11.10
CA ILE A 203 12.31 -9.45 10.76
C ILE A 203 13.68 -9.57 11.46
N GLU A 204 14.47 -8.48 11.54
CA GLU A 204 15.74 -8.52 12.29
C GLU A 204 15.51 -8.77 13.79
N VAL A 205 14.40 -8.29 14.35
CA VAL A 205 13.98 -8.63 15.73
C VAL A 205 13.63 -10.12 15.82
N GLY A 206 12.79 -10.64 14.92
CA GLY A 206 12.38 -12.05 14.91
C GLY A 206 13.54 -13.04 14.69
N ARG A 207 14.63 -12.57 14.08
CA ARG A 207 15.89 -13.33 13.90
C ARG A 207 16.83 -13.19 15.10
N HIS A 208 16.43 -12.50 16.17
CA HIS A 208 17.27 -12.18 17.32
C HIS A 208 18.54 -11.38 16.98
N ARG A 209 18.54 -10.60 15.88
CA ARG A 209 19.63 -9.71 15.48
C ARG A 209 19.48 -8.31 16.04
N LEU A 210 18.25 -7.91 16.39
CA LEU A 210 17.92 -6.71 17.14
C LEU A 210 17.16 -7.11 18.40
N THR A 211 17.59 -6.58 19.54
CA THR A 211 16.78 -6.65 20.76
C THR A 211 15.60 -5.66 20.68
N LEU A 212 14.60 -5.82 21.55
CA LEU A 212 13.49 -4.87 21.65
C LEU A 212 13.97 -3.45 21.97
N GLU A 213 15.02 -3.32 22.77
CA GLU A 213 15.62 -2.03 23.12
C GLU A 213 16.27 -1.38 21.90
N GLN A 214 17.08 -2.12 21.18
CA GLN A 214 17.70 -1.65 19.93
C GLN A 214 16.64 -1.30 18.87
N PHE A 215 15.53 -2.04 18.79
CA PHE A 215 14.41 -1.69 17.91
C PHE A 215 13.82 -0.31 18.29
N ARG A 216 13.62 -0.04 19.59
CA ARG A 216 13.15 1.27 20.07
C ARG A 216 14.14 2.38 19.73
N GLU A 217 15.44 2.14 19.88
CA GLU A 217 16.49 3.08 19.49
C GLU A 217 16.47 3.38 17.99
N VAL A 218 16.31 2.33 17.14
CA VAL A 218 16.14 2.50 15.69
C VAL A 218 14.94 3.40 15.38
N VAL A 219 13.79 3.15 16.01
CA VAL A 219 12.58 3.98 15.82
C VAL A 219 12.84 5.42 16.24
N ALA A 220 13.44 5.63 17.39
CA ALA A 220 13.70 6.97 17.96
C ALA A 220 14.76 7.75 17.19
N SER A 221 15.65 7.08 16.46
CA SER A 221 16.79 7.71 15.77
C SER A 221 16.39 8.68 14.65
N GLY A 222 15.20 8.51 14.06
CA GLY A 222 14.78 9.25 12.87
C GLY A 222 15.64 8.96 11.63
N ASN A 223 16.57 8.01 11.71
CA ASN A 223 17.54 7.73 10.66
C ASN A 223 17.21 6.45 9.88
N ARG A 224 16.96 6.59 8.57
CA ARG A 224 16.63 5.43 7.69
C ARG A 224 17.76 4.38 7.65
N SER A 225 19.02 4.80 7.80
CA SER A 225 20.18 3.89 7.75
C SER A 225 20.28 2.98 8.99
N SER A 226 19.62 3.34 10.09
CA SER A 226 19.55 2.52 11.30
C SER A 226 18.49 1.41 11.21
N ALA A 227 17.49 1.58 10.35
CA ALA A 227 16.43 0.60 10.15
C ALA A 227 16.88 -0.54 9.22
N GLY A 228 16.22 -1.68 9.33
CA GLY A 228 16.45 -2.84 8.47
C GLY A 228 16.23 -2.56 6.98
N GLU A 229 16.67 -3.48 6.14
CA GLU A 229 16.45 -3.40 4.69
C GLU A 229 14.96 -3.35 4.35
N SER A 230 14.66 -2.63 3.26
CA SER A 230 13.27 -2.60 2.77
C SER A 230 12.90 -3.91 2.11
N MET A 231 11.87 -4.55 2.61
CA MET A 231 11.38 -5.81 2.06
C MET A 231 10.88 -5.66 0.62
N PRO A 232 10.88 -6.74 -0.20
CA PRO A 232 10.37 -6.72 -1.57
C PRO A 232 8.94 -6.18 -1.69
N GLY A 233 8.61 -5.49 -2.80
CA GLY A 233 7.27 -4.90 -3.01
C GLY A 233 6.18 -5.92 -3.32
N ASN A 234 6.55 -7.03 -3.97
CA ASN A 234 5.62 -8.06 -4.45
C ASN A 234 4.84 -8.83 -3.36
N ALA A 235 5.18 -8.64 -2.10
CA ALA A 235 4.47 -9.22 -0.97
C ALA A 235 3.60 -8.18 -0.21
N LEU A 236 3.61 -6.92 -0.65
CA LEU A 236 2.87 -5.83 -0.01
C LEU A 236 1.56 -5.55 -0.76
N PHE A 237 0.48 -5.49 -0.01
CA PHE A 237 -0.86 -5.19 -0.51
C PHE A 237 -1.49 -4.02 0.25
N LEU A 238 -1.99 -3.02 -0.47
CA LEU A 238 -2.97 -2.10 0.08
C LEU A 238 -4.31 -2.84 0.17
N GLU A 239 -4.73 -3.18 1.37
CA GLU A 239 -5.94 -3.98 1.61
C GLU A 239 -7.21 -3.14 1.60
N ASP A 240 -7.16 -1.95 2.20
CA ASP A 240 -8.35 -1.09 2.33
C ASP A 240 -7.99 0.39 2.50
N VAL A 241 -8.91 1.24 2.08
CA VAL A 241 -8.88 2.69 2.31
C VAL A 241 -10.26 3.13 2.82
N LYS A 242 -10.32 3.75 4.00
CA LYS A 242 -11.58 4.28 4.58
C LYS A 242 -11.66 5.79 4.49
N TYR A 243 -12.88 6.27 4.33
CA TYR A 243 -13.24 7.67 4.22
C TYR A 243 -14.17 8.12 5.34
#